data_9e020638dc044f6cec3b90e42366abf5
#
_entry.id   9e020638dc044f6cec3b90e42366abf5
#
_cell.length_a   1.000
_cell.length_b   1.000
_cell.length_c   1.000
_cell.angle_alpha   90.00
_cell.angle_beta   90.00
_cell.angle_gamma   90.00
#
_symmetry.space_group_name_H-M   'P 1'
#
loop_
_entity.id
_entity.type
_entity.pdbx_description
1 polymer ?
#
loop_
_entity_poly.entity_id
_entity_poly.type
_entity_poly.pdbx_seq_one_letter_code
_entity_poly.pdbx_strand_id
1 'polypeptide(L)'
;MMPAEKVARSFRVEVEDGVATCWLDVPGEPVNTLSPEVGRELEELLRTVEKDGAVKAVVLASGKKDGFVAGADIHVLKRVRSAAEAEALARSGQQGMDALERFPKPVVVAIHGACLGGGLELAMACHWRVASDDRRTQLGQPEIMLGLIPGAGGTQRLPRLIGVANALDLILTGRSVKARKARTLGLVDEVAPAPIVVDVARRRARELASGALRRERPATVTRLRKGGLGALQRLALEENALGREVLFREARKKVQRKSGGHYPAPEKALEAVRHGIEKGMQRGLEREARLFGELAVSDVARRLIDIFFATTALKKDSGVDDPAVKPRPVRSVGVLGGGLMGSGIAFVTVSAGI
;
A
#
# COMPACT_ATOMS: atom_id res chain seq x y z
N MET A 1 -25.95 -24.86 26.11
CA MET A 1 -24.57 -24.42 25.88
C MET A 1 -24.33 -24.56 24.38
N MET A 2 -24.52 -23.46 23.61
CA MET A 2 -24.30 -23.48 22.18
C MET A 2 -22.80 -23.63 21.93
N PRO A 3 -22.35 -24.42 20.92
CA PRO A 3 -20.96 -24.51 20.60
C PRO A 3 -20.48 -23.13 20.13
N ALA A 4 -19.37 -22.63 20.70
CA ALA A 4 -18.74 -21.43 20.22
C ALA A 4 -18.41 -21.64 18.74
N GLU A 5 -19.05 -20.87 17.85
CA GLU A 5 -18.68 -20.79 16.46
C GLU A 5 -17.17 -20.50 16.40
N LYS A 6 -16.43 -21.42 15.83
CA LYS A 6 -15.01 -21.25 15.55
C LYS A 6 -14.90 -20.10 14.52
N VAL A 7 -14.67 -18.88 15.01
CA VAL A 7 -14.40 -17.75 14.12
C VAL A 7 -13.23 -18.17 13.21
N ALA A 8 -13.49 -18.21 11.93
CA ALA A 8 -12.46 -18.59 10.96
C ALA A 8 -11.33 -17.56 11.03
N ARG A 9 -10.11 -18.01 11.32
CA ARG A 9 -8.95 -17.13 11.45
C ARG A 9 -8.47 -16.67 10.07
N SER A 10 -8.02 -15.42 10.01
CA SER A 10 -7.48 -14.83 8.79
C SER A 10 -6.06 -15.31 8.46
N PHE A 11 -5.38 -15.97 9.42
CA PHE A 11 -4.02 -16.45 9.21
C PHE A 11 -3.92 -17.98 9.35
N ARG A 12 -3.22 -18.59 8.39
CA ARG A 12 -2.73 -19.97 8.44
C ARG A 12 -1.21 -19.95 8.52
N VAL A 13 -0.62 -20.82 9.35
CA VAL A 13 0.82 -20.90 9.57
C VAL A 13 1.36 -22.27 9.17
N GLU A 14 2.44 -22.28 8.44
CA GLU A 14 3.24 -23.46 8.08
C GLU A 14 4.68 -23.22 8.54
N VAL A 15 5.26 -24.17 9.25
CA VAL A 15 6.66 -24.08 9.69
C VAL A 15 7.48 -25.13 8.96
N GLU A 16 8.48 -24.67 8.22
CA GLU A 16 9.40 -25.50 7.47
C GLU A 16 10.82 -24.94 7.59
N ASP A 17 11.82 -25.77 7.90
CA ASP A 17 13.23 -25.39 8.03
C ASP A 17 13.47 -24.14 8.91
N GLY A 18 12.74 -24.03 10.02
CA GLY A 18 12.84 -22.89 10.93
C GLY A 18 12.21 -21.60 10.42
N VAL A 19 11.46 -21.62 9.32
CA VAL A 19 10.73 -20.49 8.78
C VAL A 19 9.23 -20.67 8.96
N ALA A 20 8.58 -19.77 9.69
CA ALA A 20 7.12 -19.70 9.77
C ALA A 20 6.57 -18.92 8.58
N THR A 21 5.87 -19.58 7.66
CA THR A 21 5.14 -18.92 6.57
C THR A 21 3.72 -18.64 7.05
N CYS A 22 3.41 -17.38 7.20
CA CYS A 22 2.11 -16.87 7.67
C CYS A 22 1.30 -16.41 6.45
N TRP A 23 0.29 -17.20 6.10
CA TRP A 23 -0.59 -16.95 4.97
C TRP A 23 -1.79 -16.13 5.43
N LEU A 24 -1.91 -14.90 4.95
CA LEU A 24 -3.11 -14.08 5.17
C LEU A 24 -4.17 -14.44 4.13
N ASP A 25 -5.33 -14.90 4.62
CA ASP A 25 -6.49 -15.24 3.80
C ASP A 25 -7.77 -14.90 4.55
N VAL A 26 -8.24 -13.65 4.39
CA VAL A 26 -9.46 -13.16 5.07
C VAL A 26 -10.66 -13.95 4.59
N PRO A 27 -11.35 -14.69 5.50
CA PRO A 27 -12.44 -15.58 5.11
C PRO A 27 -13.61 -14.82 4.46
N GLY A 28 -14.17 -15.39 3.39
CA GLY A 28 -15.33 -14.82 2.69
C GLY A 28 -15.04 -13.59 1.82
N GLU A 29 -13.83 -13.01 1.91
CA GLU A 29 -13.47 -11.83 1.13
C GLU A 29 -12.69 -12.20 -0.14
N PRO A 30 -12.96 -11.55 -1.29
CA PRO A 30 -12.24 -11.81 -2.54
C PRO A 30 -10.79 -11.30 -2.50
N VAL A 31 -10.50 -10.35 -1.63
CA VAL A 31 -9.18 -9.72 -1.43
C VAL A 31 -8.87 -9.57 0.05
N ASN A 32 -7.60 -9.60 0.41
CA ASN A 32 -7.22 -9.27 1.78
C ASN A 32 -7.25 -7.77 2.01
N THR A 33 -7.84 -7.37 3.13
CA THR A 33 -7.80 -6.00 3.67
C THR A 33 -7.34 -6.04 5.12
N LEU A 34 -6.79 -4.94 5.61
CA LEU A 34 -6.39 -4.80 7.00
C LEU A 34 -7.52 -4.16 7.79
N SER A 35 -8.24 -4.99 8.54
CA SER A 35 -9.17 -4.57 9.57
C SER A 35 -8.50 -4.58 10.96
N PRO A 36 -9.10 -3.95 12.00
CA PRO A 36 -8.60 -4.06 13.37
C PRO A 36 -8.51 -5.52 13.87
N GLU A 37 -9.41 -6.40 13.40
CA GLU A 37 -9.41 -7.83 13.71
C GLU A 37 -8.17 -8.51 13.14
N VAL A 38 -7.91 -8.32 11.84
CA VAL A 38 -6.70 -8.85 11.16
C VAL A 38 -5.43 -8.33 11.83
N GLY A 39 -5.43 -7.07 12.26
CA GLY A 39 -4.30 -6.49 13.01
C GLY A 39 -4.05 -7.21 14.34
N ARG A 40 -5.10 -7.47 15.13
CA ARG A 40 -4.98 -8.22 16.40
C ARG A 40 -4.53 -9.65 16.18
N GLU A 41 -5.09 -10.34 15.17
CA GLU A 41 -4.66 -11.70 14.82
C GLU A 41 -3.18 -11.76 14.44
N LEU A 42 -2.69 -10.78 13.67
CA LEU A 42 -1.26 -10.69 13.31
C LEU A 42 -0.38 -10.48 14.55
N GLU A 43 -0.79 -9.61 15.47
CA GLU A 43 -0.07 -9.42 16.73
C GLU A 43 0.02 -10.69 17.58
N GLU A 44 -1.09 -11.41 17.75
CA GLU A 44 -1.12 -12.69 18.48
C GLU A 44 -0.25 -13.73 17.82
N LEU A 45 -0.31 -13.82 16.50
CA LEU A 45 0.53 -14.70 15.71
C LEU A 45 2.02 -14.40 15.92
N LEU A 46 2.42 -13.13 15.80
CA LEU A 46 3.81 -12.71 15.98
C LEU A 46 4.31 -13.01 17.40
N ARG A 47 3.48 -12.77 18.44
CA ARG A 47 3.83 -13.13 19.83
C ARG A 47 4.03 -14.63 20.01
N THR A 48 3.23 -15.46 19.33
CA THR A 48 3.36 -16.93 19.35
C THR A 48 4.65 -17.36 18.68
N VAL A 49 4.90 -16.84 17.50
CA VAL A 49 6.11 -17.13 16.70
C VAL A 49 7.38 -16.62 17.39
N GLU A 50 7.31 -15.50 18.12
CA GLU A 50 8.45 -14.96 18.87
C GLU A 50 8.93 -15.95 19.94
N LYS A 51 8.00 -16.57 20.67
CA LYS A 51 8.27 -17.51 21.76
C LYS A 51 8.68 -18.90 21.27
N ASP A 52 8.36 -19.26 20.04
CA ASP A 52 8.71 -20.55 19.47
C ASP A 52 10.21 -20.61 19.11
N GLY A 53 10.98 -21.37 19.89
CA GLY A 53 12.42 -21.57 19.69
C GLY A 53 12.78 -22.30 18.38
N ALA A 54 11.85 -23.06 17.79
CA ALA A 54 12.05 -23.73 16.51
C ALA A 54 12.00 -22.76 15.33
N VAL A 55 11.23 -21.66 15.44
CA VAL A 55 11.12 -20.64 14.41
C VAL A 55 12.25 -19.63 14.51
N LYS A 56 12.98 -19.42 13.41
CA LYS A 56 14.11 -18.48 13.30
C LYS A 56 13.78 -17.27 12.45
N ALA A 57 12.81 -17.36 11.55
CA ALA A 57 12.37 -16.27 10.67
C ALA A 57 10.89 -16.43 10.29
N VAL A 58 10.30 -15.36 9.77
CA VAL A 58 8.91 -15.28 9.34
C VAL A 58 8.83 -14.88 7.87
N VAL A 59 7.90 -15.49 7.14
CA VAL A 59 7.46 -15.03 5.82
C VAL A 59 5.99 -14.64 5.92
N LEU A 60 5.65 -13.41 5.54
CA LEU A 60 4.27 -12.99 5.33
C LEU A 60 3.90 -13.17 3.86
N ALA A 61 2.84 -13.91 3.58
CA ALA A 61 2.35 -14.17 2.25
C ALA A 61 0.82 -14.08 2.21
N SER A 62 0.24 -13.99 1.02
CA SER A 62 -1.21 -14.01 0.83
C SER A 62 -1.68 -15.38 0.36
N GLY A 63 -2.77 -15.89 0.94
CA GLY A 63 -3.50 -17.06 0.44
C GLY A 63 -4.41 -16.76 -0.75
N LYS A 64 -4.68 -15.48 -1.06
CA LYS A 64 -5.49 -15.06 -2.20
C LYS A 64 -4.73 -15.23 -3.51
N LYS A 65 -5.41 -15.66 -4.56
CA LYS A 65 -4.81 -15.91 -5.88
C LYS A 65 -4.27 -14.64 -6.55
N ASP A 66 -4.98 -13.54 -6.43
CA ASP A 66 -4.78 -12.37 -7.30
C ASP A 66 -4.22 -11.13 -6.58
N GLY A 67 -3.91 -11.23 -5.28
CA GLY A 67 -3.40 -10.07 -4.55
C GLY A 67 -2.79 -10.37 -3.20
N PHE A 68 -1.89 -9.47 -2.77
CA PHE A 68 -1.31 -9.53 -1.44
C PHE A 68 -2.29 -8.90 -0.43
N VAL A 69 -2.35 -7.58 -0.38
CA VAL A 69 -3.27 -6.82 0.49
C VAL A 69 -3.70 -5.54 -0.24
N ALA A 70 -4.99 -5.33 -0.37
CA ALA A 70 -5.56 -4.21 -1.13
C ALA A 70 -5.67 -2.89 -0.34
N GLY A 71 -5.25 -2.88 0.92
CA GLY A 71 -5.26 -1.70 1.80
C GLY A 71 -6.00 -1.94 3.11
N ALA A 72 -6.36 -0.87 3.79
CA ALA A 72 -7.24 -0.92 4.95
C ALA A 72 -8.69 -1.24 4.53
N ASP A 73 -9.45 -1.81 5.46
CA ASP A 73 -10.88 -2.02 5.24
C ASP A 73 -11.63 -0.67 5.24
N ILE A 74 -12.08 -0.27 4.05
CA ILE A 74 -12.79 1.00 3.84
C ILE A 74 -14.16 1.00 4.55
N HIS A 75 -14.77 -0.15 4.81
CA HIS A 75 -16.00 -0.23 5.59
C HIS A 75 -15.80 0.22 7.04
N VAL A 76 -14.62 -0.02 7.62
CA VAL A 76 -14.25 0.52 8.94
C VAL A 76 -14.20 2.04 8.89
N LEU A 77 -13.54 2.61 7.86
CA LEU A 77 -13.44 4.06 7.69
C LEU A 77 -14.79 4.73 7.49
N LYS A 78 -15.72 4.10 6.78
CA LYS A 78 -17.09 4.61 6.59
C LYS A 78 -17.87 4.72 7.91
N ARG A 79 -17.54 3.91 8.92
CA ARG A 79 -18.21 3.90 10.23
C ARG A 79 -17.64 4.90 11.22
N VAL A 80 -16.47 5.44 10.97
CA VAL A 80 -15.81 6.44 11.83
C VAL A 80 -16.66 7.69 11.96
N ARG A 81 -16.85 8.16 13.21
CA ARG A 81 -17.73 9.31 13.52
C ARG A 81 -16.97 10.55 13.95
N SER A 82 -15.74 10.42 14.44
CA SER A 82 -14.94 11.53 14.92
C SER A 82 -13.49 11.47 14.42
N ALA A 83 -12.84 12.64 14.35
CA ALA A 83 -11.41 12.73 14.03
C ALA A 83 -10.54 11.97 15.03
N ALA A 84 -10.93 11.99 16.31
CA ALA A 84 -10.20 11.28 17.37
C ALA A 84 -10.29 9.74 17.19
N GLU A 85 -11.44 9.21 16.78
CA GLU A 85 -11.60 7.80 16.49
C GLU A 85 -10.74 7.37 15.30
N ALA A 86 -10.73 8.15 14.21
CA ALA A 86 -9.88 7.87 13.06
C ALA A 86 -8.39 8.01 13.38
N GLU A 87 -8.01 9.01 14.18
CA GLU A 87 -6.64 9.17 14.67
C GLU A 87 -6.21 7.95 15.50
N ALA A 88 -7.07 7.44 16.36
CA ALA A 88 -6.80 6.25 17.18
C ALA A 88 -6.59 5.01 16.31
N LEU A 89 -7.39 4.83 15.24
CA LEU A 89 -7.20 3.75 14.26
C LEU A 89 -5.83 3.88 13.56
N ALA A 90 -5.46 5.07 13.11
CA ALA A 90 -4.17 5.30 12.49
C ALA A 90 -3.01 5.01 13.45
N ARG A 91 -3.09 5.45 14.71
CA ARG A 91 -2.08 5.16 15.75
C ARG A 91 -1.94 3.67 16.03
N SER A 92 -3.05 2.95 16.11
CA SER A 92 -3.04 1.49 16.26
C SER A 92 -2.34 0.81 15.08
N GLY A 93 -2.65 1.23 13.84
CA GLY A 93 -1.95 0.76 12.66
C GLY A 93 -0.45 1.05 12.70
N GLN A 94 -0.06 2.28 13.08
CA GLN A 94 1.35 2.68 13.23
C GLN A 94 2.08 1.81 14.27
N GLN A 95 1.44 1.54 15.40
CA GLN A 95 2.00 0.68 16.46
C GLN A 95 2.23 -0.76 15.97
N GLY A 96 1.28 -1.31 15.21
CA GLY A 96 1.44 -2.64 14.60
C GLY A 96 2.61 -2.68 13.60
N MET A 97 2.75 -1.65 12.75
CA MET A 97 3.89 -1.54 11.82
C MET A 97 5.23 -1.36 12.55
N ASP A 98 5.25 -0.57 13.64
CA ASP A 98 6.45 -0.37 14.47
C ASP A 98 6.85 -1.68 15.19
N ALA A 99 5.88 -2.46 15.69
CA ALA A 99 6.13 -3.76 16.30
C ALA A 99 6.72 -4.74 15.28
N LEU A 100 6.20 -4.76 14.06
CA LEU A 100 6.71 -5.61 12.98
C LEU A 100 8.14 -5.19 12.56
N GLU A 101 8.42 -3.89 12.46
CA GLU A 101 9.74 -3.36 12.10
C GLU A 101 10.81 -3.68 13.15
N ARG A 102 10.40 -3.76 14.43
CA ARG A 102 11.28 -4.09 15.57
C ARG A 102 11.26 -5.55 15.95
N PHE A 103 10.51 -6.39 15.21
CA PHE A 103 10.38 -7.79 15.54
C PHE A 103 11.76 -8.48 15.59
N PRO A 104 12.08 -9.27 16.65
CA PRO A 104 13.44 -9.76 16.88
C PRO A 104 13.89 -10.81 15.86
N LYS A 105 12.95 -11.49 15.20
CA LYS A 105 13.24 -12.44 14.13
C LYS A 105 13.04 -11.78 12.76
N PRO A 106 13.85 -12.10 11.74
CA PRO A 106 13.64 -11.56 10.40
C PRO A 106 12.24 -11.83 9.87
N VAL A 107 11.58 -10.79 9.34
CA VAL A 107 10.30 -10.89 8.65
C VAL A 107 10.49 -10.52 7.19
N VAL A 108 10.20 -11.44 6.29
CA VAL A 108 10.24 -11.26 4.84
C VAL A 108 8.82 -11.27 4.31
N VAL A 109 8.48 -10.35 3.43
CA VAL A 109 7.17 -10.34 2.78
C VAL A 109 7.29 -10.83 1.34
N ALA A 110 6.42 -11.77 0.94
CA ALA A 110 6.23 -12.23 -0.42
C ALA A 110 5.00 -11.52 -1.04
N ILE A 111 5.25 -10.67 -2.02
CA ILE A 111 4.23 -9.81 -2.61
C ILE A 111 3.86 -10.33 -3.99
N HIS A 112 2.58 -10.61 -4.21
CA HIS A 112 2.03 -10.84 -5.54
C HIS A 112 0.72 -10.06 -5.72
N GLY A 113 0.40 -9.68 -6.96
CA GLY A 113 -0.80 -8.91 -7.26
C GLY A 113 -0.82 -7.54 -6.56
N ALA A 114 -1.98 -7.14 -6.05
CA ALA A 114 -2.15 -5.83 -5.42
C ALA A 114 -1.51 -5.75 -4.02
N CYS A 115 -0.64 -4.75 -3.82
CA CYS A 115 -0.03 -4.38 -2.54
C CYS A 115 -0.19 -2.86 -2.39
N LEU A 116 -1.35 -2.45 -1.87
CA LEU A 116 -1.79 -1.07 -1.92
C LEU A 116 -2.09 -0.51 -0.53
N GLY A 117 -1.90 0.79 -0.34
CA GLY A 117 -2.25 1.47 0.90
C GLY A 117 -1.64 0.81 2.14
N GLY A 118 -2.48 0.51 3.13
CA GLY A 118 -2.07 -0.23 4.34
C GLY A 118 -1.30 -1.52 4.06
N GLY A 119 -1.58 -2.21 2.94
CA GLY A 119 -0.82 -3.39 2.51
C GLY A 119 0.62 -3.05 2.12
N LEU A 120 0.84 -1.90 1.50
CA LEU A 120 2.19 -1.42 1.24
C LEU A 120 2.87 -0.92 2.52
N GLU A 121 2.12 -0.31 3.45
CA GLU A 121 2.63 0.10 4.76
C GLU A 121 3.12 -1.13 5.56
N LEU A 122 2.34 -2.22 5.56
CA LEU A 122 2.73 -3.52 6.13
C LEU A 122 4.02 -4.05 5.48
N ALA A 123 4.08 -4.05 4.15
CA ALA A 123 5.25 -4.51 3.43
C ALA A 123 6.50 -3.67 3.72
N MET A 124 6.36 -2.34 3.87
CA MET A 124 7.47 -1.45 4.22
C MET A 124 7.99 -1.67 5.64
N ALA A 125 7.15 -2.13 6.56
CA ALA A 125 7.53 -2.48 7.93
C ALA A 125 8.31 -3.81 8.01
N CYS A 126 8.19 -4.69 7.02
CA CYS A 126 8.96 -5.94 6.97
C CYS A 126 10.45 -5.70 6.71
N HIS A 127 11.29 -6.65 7.15
CA HIS A 127 12.75 -6.57 7.02
C HIS A 127 13.22 -6.74 5.58
N TRP A 128 12.54 -7.54 4.76
CA TRP A 128 12.86 -7.76 3.36
C TRP A 128 11.59 -7.94 2.53
N ARG A 129 11.58 -7.44 1.30
CA ARG A 129 10.43 -7.44 0.39
C ARG A 129 10.80 -8.13 -0.92
N VAL A 130 10.14 -9.25 -1.20
CA VAL A 130 10.23 -9.95 -2.49
C VAL A 130 8.93 -9.75 -3.24
N ALA A 131 8.98 -9.18 -4.43
CA ALA A 131 7.78 -8.97 -5.26
C ALA A 131 7.80 -9.91 -6.47
N SER A 132 6.64 -10.42 -6.86
CA SER A 132 6.51 -11.22 -8.07
C SER A 132 6.58 -10.34 -9.33
N ASP A 133 7.11 -10.88 -10.43
CA ASP A 133 7.18 -10.22 -11.74
C ASP A 133 5.86 -10.26 -12.53
N ASP A 134 4.80 -10.85 -11.96
CA ASP A 134 3.48 -10.89 -12.57
C ASP A 134 2.99 -9.48 -12.94
N ARG A 135 2.37 -9.34 -14.11
CA ARG A 135 1.82 -8.07 -14.60
C ARG A 135 0.77 -7.46 -13.68
N ARG A 136 0.09 -8.26 -12.86
CA ARG A 136 -0.89 -7.81 -11.86
C ARG A 136 -0.23 -7.24 -10.60
N THR A 137 1.05 -7.54 -10.35
CA THR A 137 1.76 -7.01 -9.17
C THR A 137 1.94 -5.50 -9.29
N GLN A 138 1.31 -4.81 -8.33
CA GLN A 138 1.26 -3.35 -8.25
C GLN A 138 1.45 -2.91 -6.81
N LEU A 139 2.31 -1.92 -6.60
CA LEU A 139 2.59 -1.33 -5.29
C LEU A 139 2.30 0.16 -5.33
N GLY A 140 1.55 0.69 -4.36
CA GLY A 140 1.18 2.10 -4.33
C GLY A 140 0.47 2.54 -3.06
N GLN A 141 0.28 3.86 -2.93
CA GLN A 141 -0.44 4.51 -1.83
C GLN A 141 -1.62 5.31 -2.42
N PRO A 142 -2.77 4.64 -2.68
CA PRO A 142 -3.89 5.27 -3.38
C PRO A 142 -4.85 6.05 -2.46
N GLU A 143 -4.54 6.23 -1.19
CA GLU A 143 -5.41 6.85 -0.18
C GLU A 143 -5.90 8.23 -0.60
N ILE A 144 -5.08 8.95 -1.37
CA ILE A 144 -5.42 10.28 -1.89
C ILE A 144 -6.69 10.26 -2.77
N MET A 145 -6.96 9.13 -3.45
CA MET A 145 -8.15 8.95 -4.28
C MET A 145 -9.44 8.86 -3.46
N LEU A 146 -9.30 8.60 -2.15
CA LEU A 146 -10.39 8.58 -1.18
C LEU A 146 -10.42 9.87 -0.34
N GLY A 147 -9.63 10.89 -0.71
CA GLY A 147 -9.50 12.11 0.09
C GLY A 147 -8.76 11.92 1.41
N LEU A 148 -7.96 10.87 1.51
CA LEU A 148 -7.17 10.50 2.69
C LEU A 148 -5.67 10.58 2.40
N ILE A 149 -4.87 10.38 3.44
CA ILE A 149 -3.42 10.14 3.34
C ILE A 149 -3.11 8.75 3.91
N PRO A 150 -1.95 8.15 3.63
CA PRO A 150 -1.49 6.97 4.37
C PRO A 150 -1.52 7.22 5.88
N GLY A 151 -2.02 6.28 6.66
CA GLY A 151 -2.26 6.46 8.10
C GLY A 151 -1.44 5.55 9.02
N ALA A 152 -0.87 4.45 8.48
CA ALA A 152 -0.09 3.49 9.26
C ALA A 152 1.43 3.68 9.12
N GLY A 153 1.88 4.90 8.80
CA GLY A 153 3.28 5.28 8.69
C GLY A 153 3.78 5.39 7.24
N GLY A 154 2.89 5.34 6.26
CA GLY A 154 3.25 5.41 4.84
C GLY A 154 3.88 6.74 4.45
N THR A 155 3.38 7.87 4.96
CA THR A 155 3.99 9.18 4.71
C THR A 155 5.38 9.32 5.34
N GLN A 156 5.73 8.41 6.25
CA GLN A 156 7.01 8.42 6.95
C GLN A 156 8.00 7.37 6.42
N ARG A 157 7.52 6.13 6.19
CA ARG A 157 8.38 5.03 5.71
C ARG A 157 8.71 5.16 4.23
N LEU A 158 7.74 5.54 3.41
CA LEU A 158 7.94 5.61 1.96
C LEU A 158 9.04 6.62 1.56
N PRO A 159 9.06 7.88 2.06
CA PRO A 159 10.14 8.83 1.74
C PRO A 159 11.52 8.36 2.19
N ARG A 160 11.59 7.68 3.34
CA ARG A 160 12.85 7.12 3.85
C ARG A 160 13.34 5.93 3.04
N LEU A 161 12.41 5.24 2.36
CA LEU A 161 12.73 4.06 1.56
C LEU A 161 13.12 4.42 0.12
N ILE A 162 12.40 5.33 -0.53
CA ILE A 162 12.58 5.64 -1.97
C ILE A 162 12.95 7.10 -2.27
N GLY A 163 13.15 7.93 -1.25
CA GLY A 163 13.40 9.37 -1.38
C GLY A 163 12.11 10.19 -1.42
N VAL A 164 12.22 11.46 -1.04
CA VAL A 164 11.06 12.36 -0.87
C VAL A 164 10.33 12.61 -2.17
N ALA A 165 11.05 12.88 -3.26
CA ALA A 165 10.44 13.18 -4.56
C ALA A 165 9.60 12.03 -5.12
N ASN A 166 10.13 10.79 -5.06
CA ASN A 166 9.41 9.60 -5.52
C ASN A 166 8.21 9.28 -4.61
N ALA A 167 8.39 9.45 -3.29
CA ALA A 167 7.32 9.21 -2.34
C ALA A 167 6.16 10.19 -2.52
N LEU A 168 6.45 11.48 -2.68
CA LEU A 168 5.43 12.49 -2.97
C LEU A 168 4.70 12.20 -4.28
N ASP A 169 5.42 11.76 -5.31
CA ASP A 169 4.78 11.40 -6.57
C ASP A 169 3.77 10.24 -6.39
N LEU A 170 4.13 9.17 -5.65
CA LEU A 170 3.20 8.06 -5.39
C LEU A 170 2.02 8.48 -4.50
N ILE A 171 2.29 9.20 -3.42
CA ILE A 171 1.26 9.61 -2.45
C ILE A 171 0.28 10.62 -3.07
N LEU A 172 0.79 11.67 -3.75
CA LEU A 172 -0.04 12.75 -4.27
C LEU A 172 -0.81 12.38 -5.55
N THR A 173 -0.37 11.35 -6.27
CA THR A 173 -1.06 10.89 -7.47
C THR A 173 -1.90 9.65 -7.23
N GLY A 174 -1.68 8.91 -6.14
CA GLY A 174 -2.33 7.61 -5.86
C GLY A 174 -1.96 6.52 -6.87
N ARG A 175 -0.98 6.77 -7.75
CA ARG A 175 -0.58 5.79 -8.75
C ARG A 175 0.19 4.63 -8.13
N SER A 176 0.12 3.49 -8.78
CA SER A 176 0.93 2.32 -8.45
C SER A 176 2.12 2.16 -9.39
N VAL A 177 3.12 1.39 -8.97
CA VAL A 177 4.27 0.98 -9.76
C VAL A 177 4.34 -0.54 -9.86
N LYS A 178 4.83 -1.05 -10.99
CA LYS A 178 5.08 -2.48 -11.20
C LYS A 178 6.34 -2.94 -10.46
N ALA A 179 6.44 -4.24 -10.19
CA ALA A 179 7.52 -4.82 -9.40
C ALA A 179 8.93 -4.40 -9.85
N ARG A 180 9.22 -4.42 -11.15
CA ARG A 180 10.54 -4.00 -11.69
C ARG A 180 10.83 -2.52 -11.40
N LYS A 181 9.83 -1.63 -11.53
CA LYS A 181 10.00 -0.22 -11.19
C LYS A 181 10.13 -0.03 -9.68
N ALA A 182 9.36 -0.76 -8.88
CA ALA A 182 9.48 -0.80 -7.42
C ALA A 182 10.91 -1.19 -6.98
N ARG A 183 11.50 -2.21 -7.63
CA ARG A 183 12.90 -2.61 -7.39
C ARG A 183 13.89 -1.49 -7.75
N THR A 184 13.72 -0.84 -8.89
CA THR A 184 14.57 0.29 -9.31
C THR A 184 14.51 1.45 -8.31
N LEU A 185 13.32 1.75 -7.78
CA LEU A 185 13.12 2.78 -6.77
C LEU A 185 13.67 2.37 -5.39
N GLY A 186 13.85 1.07 -5.15
CA GLY A 186 14.23 0.50 -3.86
C GLY A 186 13.03 0.31 -2.93
N LEU A 187 11.81 0.31 -3.46
CA LEU A 187 10.60 0.02 -2.72
C LEU A 187 10.51 -1.47 -2.36
N VAL A 188 11.03 -2.35 -3.22
CA VAL A 188 11.24 -3.77 -2.96
C VAL A 188 12.71 -4.14 -3.08
N ASP A 189 13.12 -5.16 -2.37
CA ASP A 189 14.52 -5.59 -2.28
C ASP A 189 14.88 -6.59 -3.38
N GLU A 190 13.88 -7.36 -3.89
CA GLU A 190 14.06 -8.36 -4.92
C GLU A 190 12.79 -8.54 -5.76
N VAL A 191 12.96 -8.98 -7.01
CA VAL A 191 11.85 -9.40 -7.90
C VAL A 191 12.12 -10.85 -8.31
N ALA A 192 11.11 -11.69 -8.17
CA ALA A 192 11.16 -13.11 -8.47
C ALA A 192 10.02 -13.52 -9.42
N PRO A 193 10.17 -14.63 -10.20
CA PRO A 193 9.06 -15.20 -10.95
C PRO A 193 7.88 -15.54 -10.03
N ALA A 194 6.66 -15.27 -10.49
CA ALA A 194 5.46 -15.44 -9.67
C ALA A 194 5.32 -16.82 -9.01
N PRO A 195 5.59 -17.96 -9.70
CA PRO A 195 5.42 -19.28 -9.10
C PRO A 195 6.34 -19.56 -7.90
N ILE A 196 7.47 -18.88 -7.79
CA ILE A 196 8.51 -19.15 -6.78
C ILE A 196 8.71 -17.97 -5.81
N VAL A 197 7.85 -16.95 -5.84
CA VAL A 197 8.04 -15.74 -5.01
C VAL A 197 8.10 -16.07 -3.51
N VAL A 198 7.30 -17.02 -3.04
CA VAL A 198 7.28 -17.46 -1.65
C VAL A 198 8.55 -18.27 -1.30
N ASP A 199 9.02 -19.13 -2.18
CA ASP A 199 10.24 -19.91 -1.96
C ASP A 199 11.48 -19.02 -1.91
N VAL A 200 11.51 -17.98 -2.76
CA VAL A 200 12.54 -16.94 -2.68
C VAL A 200 12.47 -16.20 -1.36
N ALA A 201 11.27 -15.84 -0.90
CA ALA A 201 11.09 -15.19 0.40
C ALA A 201 11.54 -16.08 1.57
N ARG A 202 11.19 -17.37 1.57
CA ARG A 202 11.66 -18.36 2.57
C ARG A 202 13.19 -18.47 2.58
N ARG A 203 13.82 -18.53 1.42
CA ARG A 203 15.28 -18.54 1.30
C ARG A 203 15.90 -17.28 1.91
N ARG A 204 15.37 -16.08 1.58
CA ARG A 204 15.86 -14.81 2.14
C ARG A 204 15.64 -14.73 3.65
N ALA A 205 14.55 -15.29 4.15
CA ALA A 205 14.28 -15.38 5.59
C ALA A 205 15.34 -16.21 6.31
N ARG A 206 15.72 -17.37 5.76
CA ARG A 206 16.81 -18.20 6.31
C ARG A 206 18.16 -17.50 6.24
N GLU A 207 18.49 -16.86 5.14
CA GLU A 207 19.74 -16.12 4.96
C GLU A 207 19.87 -14.94 5.94
N LEU A 208 18.76 -14.22 6.20
CA LEU A 208 18.73 -13.16 7.21
C LEU A 208 18.89 -13.72 8.63
N ALA A 209 18.23 -14.84 8.93
CA ALA A 209 18.33 -15.49 10.25
C ALA A 209 19.72 -16.04 10.54
N SER A 210 20.42 -16.56 9.53
CA SER A 210 21.81 -17.07 9.67
C SER A 210 22.86 -15.96 9.60
N GLY A 211 22.48 -14.71 9.27
CA GLY A 211 23.44 -13.62 9.07
C GLY A 211 24.17 -13.65 7.72
N ALA A 212 23.89 -14.63 6.84
CA ALA A 212 24.45 -14.70 5.48
C ALA A 212 23.97 -13.54 4.58
N LEU A 213 22.75 -13.04 4.82
CA LEU A 213 22.24 -11.82 4.23
C LEU A 213 22.11 -10.76 5.33
N ARG A 214 22.72 -9.60 5.10
CA ARG A 214 22.54 -8.44 6.00
C ARG A 214 21.72 -7.38 5.29
N ARG A 215 20.67 -6.89 5.96
CA ARG A 215 19.97 -5.70 5.50
C ARG A 215 20.89 -4.51 5.74
N GLU A 216 21.43 -3.95 4.66
CA GLU A 216 21.95 -2.58 4.74
C GLU A 216 20.74 -1.69 5.05
N ARG A 217 20.53 -1.29 6.30
CA ARG A 217 19.60 -0.22 6.61
C ARG A 217 20.07 0.98 5.78
N PRO A 218 19.26 1.55 4.91
CA PRO A 218 19.66 2.76 4.23
C PRO A 218 19.82 3.84 5.30
N ALA A 219 21.06 4.06 5.75
CA ALA A 219 21.40 5.36 6.27
C ALA A 219 21.00 6.34 5.16
N THR A 220 20.46 7.48 5.53
CA THR A 220 19.96 8.55 4.64
C THR A 220 20.97 8.94 3.53
N VAL A 221 22.22 8.54 3.67
CA VAL A 221 23.39 8.85 2.82
C VAL A 221 23.79 7.71 1.87
N THR A 222 23.44 6.44 2.09
CA THR A 222 24.12 5.29 1.46
C THR A 222 23.47 4.76 0.17
N ARG A 223 22.44 5.41 -0.39
CA ARG A 223 21.91 5.05 -1.72
C ARG A 223 22.63 5.70 -2.91
N LEU A 224 23.83 6.22 -2.71
CA LEU A 224 24.76 6.64 -3.76
C LEU A 224 25.34 5.46 -4.57
N ARG A 225 24.88 4.26 -4.34
CA ARG A 225 25.34 3.05 -5.03
C ARG A 225 24.66 2.89 -6.39
N LYS A 226 25.04 3.72 -7.31
CA LYS A 226 25.19 3.65 -8.77
C LYS A 226 25.12 5.09 -9.29
N GLY A 227 26.31 5.66 -9.46
CA GLY A 227 26.52 7.02 -9.92
C GLY A 227 25.69 7.34 -11.15
N GLY A 228 24.94 8.41 -11.06
CA GLY A 228 24.19 9.03 -12.13
C GLY A 228 23.68 10.39 -11.68
N LEU A 229 23.38 11.27 -12.63
CA LEU A 229 22.82 12.62 -12.40
C LEU A 229 21.68 12.63 -11.36
N GLY A 230 20.88 11.54 -11.26
CA GLY A 230 19.81 11.40 -10.29
C GLY A 230 20.24 11.29 -8.82
N ALA A 231 21.45 10.84 -8.53
CA ALA A 231 21.98 10.79 -7.17
C ALA A 231 22.43 12.17 -6.69
N LEU A 232 23.08 12.93 -7.57
CA LEU A 232 23.47 14.33 -7.32
C LEU A 232 22.23 15.24 -7.16
N GLN A 233 21.21 15.04 -7.98
CA GLN A 233 19.95 15.78 -7.84
C GLN A 233 19.24 15.48 -6.52
N ARG A 234 19.27 14.24 -6.03
CA ARG A 234 18.71 13.87 -4.72
C ARG A 234 19.47 14.52 -3.58
N LEU A 235 20.80 14.47 -3.59
CA LEU A 235 21.66 15.16 -2.61
C LEU A 235 21.33 16.66 -2.57
N ALA A 236 21.24 17.30 -3.73
CA ALA A 236 20.97 18.72 -3.83
C ALA A 236 19.55 19.11 -3.39
N LEU A 237 18.54 18.26 -3.65
CA LEU A 237 17.13 18.59 -3.39
C LEU A 237 16.60 18.01 -2.07
N GLU A 238 17.13 16.90 -1.57
CA GLU A 238 16.57 16.22 -0.42
C GLU A 238 17.39 16.37 0.86
N GLU A 239 18.71 16.53 0.77
CA GLU A 239 19.58 16.57 1.95
C GLU A 239 19.84 17.98 2.50
N ASN A 240 19.65 19.03 1.71
CA ASN A 240 19.76 20.39 2.24
C ASN A 240 18.39 21.08 2.43
N ALA A 241 18.33 22.05 3.32
CA ALA A 241 17.08 22.74 3.66
C ALA A 241 16.51 23.54 2.48
N LEU A 242 17.35 24.19 1.69
CA LEU A 242 16.93 24.98 0.53
C LEU A 242 16.38 24.08 -0.59
N GLY A 243 17.05 22.97 -0.87
CA GLY A 243 16.58 21.99 -1.86
C GLY A 243 15.23 21.41 -1.47
N ARG A 244 15.04 21.04 -0.20
CA ARG A 244 13.73 20.58 0.30
C ARG A 244 12.64 21.65 0.13
N GLU A 245 12.92 22.90 0.45
CA GLU A 245 11.95 23.98 0.27
C GLU A 245 11.51 24.13 -1.19
N VAL A 246 12.44 24.06 -2.14
CA VAL A 246 12.13 24.07 -3.58
C VAL A 246 11.27 22.87 -3.95
N LEU A 247 11.63 21.67 -3.49
CA LEU A 247 10.89 20.44 -3.78
C LEU A 247 9.43 20.50 -3.27
N PHE A 248 9.22 20.90 -2.02
CA PHE A 248 7.88 21.01 -1.44
C PHE A 248 7.06 22.13 -2.10
N ARG A 249 7.69 23.26 -2.43
CA ARG A 249 7.03 24.35 -3.16
C ARG A 249 6.55 23.94 -4.55
N GLU A 250 7.38 23.23 -5.32
CA GLU A 250 6.99 22.72 -6.64
C GLU A 250 5.93 21.62 -6.54
N ALA A 251 6.01 20.73 -5.56
CA ALA A 251 4.98 19.74 -5.29
C ALA A 251 3.64 20.42 -4.96
N ARG A 252 3.64 21.46 -4.11
CA ARG A 252 2.44 22.23 -3.76
C ARG A 252 1.83 22.93 -4.97
N LYS A 253 2.64 23.56 -5.83
CA LYS A 253 2.15 24.17 -7.08
C LYS A 253 1.45 23.15 -7.97
N LYS A 254 2.01 21.93 -8.11
CA LYS A 254 1.39 20.85 -8.90
C LYS A 254 0.06 20.41 -8.30
N VAL A 255 0.00 20.26 -6.98
CA VAL A 255 -1.22 19.93 -6.25
C VAL A 255 -2.29 20.99 -6.51
N GLN A 256 -1.99 22.26 -6.29
CA GLN A 256 -2.94 23.36 -6.47
C GLN A 256 -3.49 23.46 -7.91
N ARG A 257 -2.61 23.27 -8.92
CA ARG A 257 -3.04 23.24 -10.33
C ARG A 257 -4.00 22.10 -10.64
N LYS A 258 -3.84 20.91 -10.00
CA LYS A 258 -4.69 19.75 -10.25
C LYS A 258 -5.98 19.76 -9.44
N SER A 259 -5.92 20.20 -8.19
CA SER A 259 -7.03 20.11 -7.23
C SER A 259 -7.88 21.39 -7.20
N GLY A 260 -7.39 22.50 -7.77
CA GLY A 260 -8.04 23.80 -7.62
C GLY A 260 -8.19 24.26 -6.16
N GLY A 261 -7.48 23.61 -5.21
CA GLY A 261 -7.62 23.87 -3.78
C GLY A 261 -8.82 23.20 -3.11
N HIS A 262 -9.65 22.45 -3.87
CA HIS A 262 -10.89 21.84 -3.35
C HIS A 262 -10.65 20.53 -2.57
N TYR A 263 -9.47 19.94 -2.68
CA TYR A 263 -9.13 18.67 -2.04
C TYR A 263 -8.08 18.89 -0.93
N PRO A 264 -8.44 18.73 0.35
CA PRO A 264 -7.51 19.00 1.46
C PRO A 264 -6.41 17.95 1.61
N ALA A 265 -6.65 16.70 1.20
CA ALA A 265 -5.73 15.60 1.43
C ALA A 265 -4.33 15.80 0.82
N PRO A 266 -4.14 16.33 -0.41
CA PRO A 266 -2.80 16.55 -0.96
C PRO A 266 -1.96 17.54 -0.16
N GLU A 267 -2.53 18.64 0.34
CA GLU A 267 -1.80 19.59 1.19
C GLU A 267 -1.41 18.96 2.53
N LYS A 268 -2.32 18.18 3.13
CA LYS A 268 -2.04 17.44 4.38
C LYS A 268 -1.01 16.33 4.18
N ALA A 269 -0.96 15.68 3.01
CA ALA A 269 0.09 14.72 2.66
C ALA A 269 1.46 15.40 2.58
N LEU A 270 1.54 16.56 1.92
CA LEU A 270 2.78 17.37 1.89
C LEU A 270 3.24 17.76 3.29
N GLU A 271 2.30 18.20 4.12
CA GLU A 271 2.56 18.57 5.52
C GLU A 271 3.10 17.39 6.34
N ALA A 272 2.44 16.21 6.27
CA ALA A 272 2.86 15.00 7.00
C ALA A 272 4.27 14.56 6.61
N VAL A 273 4.57 14.50 5.31
CA VAL A 273 5.89 14.12 4.80
C VAL A 273 6.94 15.15 5.24
N ARG A 274 6.67 16.45 5.05
CA ARG A 274 7.59 17.52 5.44
C ARG A 274 7.90 17.47 6.93
N HIS A 275 6.85 17.40 7.77
CA HIS A 275 7.00 17.35 9.21
C HIS A 275 7.88 16.19 9.67
N GLY A 276 7.68 14.99 9.11
CA GLY A 276 8.48 13.83 9.47
C GLY A 276 9.93 13.88 8.99
N ILE A 277 10.20 14.52 7.85
CA ILE A 277 11.58 14.74 7.39
C ILE A 277 12.31 15.77 8.25
N GLU A 278 11.63 16.84 8.68
CA GLU A 278 12.22 17.92 9.47
C GLU A 278 12.30 17.61 10.97
N LYS A 279 11.32 16.90 11.53
CA LYS A 279 11.18 16.66 12.98
C LYS A 279 11.45 15.21 13.41
N GLY A 280 11.71 14.32 12.46
CA GLY A 280 11.99 12.90 12.72
C GLY A 280 10.76 11.99 12.65
N MET A 281 11.03 10.69 12.68
CA MET A 281 10.04 9.63 12.44
C MET A 281 8.86 9.72 13.42
N GLN A 282 9.13 9.78 14.72
CA GLN A 282 8.09 9.73 15.76
C GLN A 282 7.12 10.90 15.65
N ARG A 283 7.64 12.14 15.55
CA ARG A 283 6.80 13.34 15.38
C ARG A 283 6.06 13.33 14.04
N GLY A 284 6.67 12.74 13.01
CA GLY A 284 6.03 12.53 11.72
C GLY A 284 4.83 11.61 11.82
N LEU A 285 4.95 10.47 12.52
CA LEU A 285 3.84 9.53 12.75
C LEU A 285 2.70 10.18 13.54
N GLU A 286 3.01 10.93 14.60
CA GLU A 286 2.01 11.66 15.39
C GLU A 286 1.24 12.67 14.51
N ARG A 287 1.97 13.39 13.65
CA ARG A 287 1.34 14.36 12.74
C ARG A 287 0.51 13.66 11.67
N GLU A 288 1.00 12.57 11.09
CA GLU A 288 0.28 11.74 10.12
C GLU A 288 -1.06 11.25 10.68
N ALA A 289 -1.04 10.64 11.87
CA ALA A 289 -2.26 10.11 12.50
C ALA A 289 -3.30 11.21 12.74
N ARG A 290 -2.89 12.38 13.25
CA ARG A 290 -3.78 13.52 13.44
C ARG A 290 -4.38 14.02 12.13
N LEU A 291 -3.55 14.21 11.10
CA LEU A 291 -4.01 14.68 9.78
C LEU A 291 -4.92 13.66 9.10
N PHE A 292 -4.63 12.37 9.26
CA PHE A 292 -5.52 11.29 8.82
C PHE A 292 -6.88 11.38 9.51
N GLY A 293 -6.89 11.58 10.83
CA GLY A 293 -8.11 11.73 11.61
C GLY A 293 -8.97 12.89 11.12
N GLU A 294 -8.37 14.07 10.90
CA GLU A 294 -9.07 15.25 10.37
C GLU A 294 -9.66 14.99 8.98
N LEU A 295 -8.93 14.30 8.11
CA LEU A 295 -9.38 13.98 6.75
C LEU A 295 -10.50 12.95 6.73
N ALA A 296 -10.44 11.92 7.55
CA ALA A 296 -11.41 10.82 7.55
C ALA A 296 -12.85 11.26 7.83
N VAL A 297 -13.01 12.36 8.56
CA VAL A 297 -14.34 12.94 8.85
C VAL A 297 -14.72 14.09 7.93
N SER A 298 -13.85 14.48 6.99
CA SER A 298 -14.14 15.55 6.05
C SER A 298 -15.23 15.16 5.04
N ASP A 299 -16.03 16.11 4.61
CA ASP A 299 -17.06 15.87 3.59
C ASP A 299 -16.46 15.35 2.29
N VAL A 300 -15.27 15.87 1.91
CA VAL A 300 -14.57 15.42 0.69
C VAL A 300 -14.25 13.92 0.77
N ALA A 301 -13.66 13.46 1.87
CA ALA A 301 -13.32 12.03 2.03
C ALA A 301 -14.59 11.15 2.05
N ARG A 302 -15.63 11.57 2.79
CA ARG A 302 -16.90 10.84 2.84
C ARG A 302 -17.50 10.67 1.46
N ARG A 303 -17.57 11.75 0.65
CA ARG A 303 -18.11 11.68 -0.72
C ARG A 303 -17.25 10.86 -1.65
N LEU A 304 -15.93 10.94 -1.56
CA LEU A 304 -15.03 10.11 -2.36
C LEU A 304 -15.15 8.61 -1.99
N ILE A 305 -15.32 8.29 -0.71
CA ILE A 305 -15.60 6.91 -0.25
C ILE A 305 -16.95 6.43 -0.79
N ASP A 306 -18.00 7.27 -0.76
CA ASP A 306 -19.31 6.90 -1.32
C ASP A 306 -19.22 6.65 -2.84
N ILE A 307 -18.49 7.50 -3.58
CA ILE A 307 -18.23 7.31 -5.02
C ILE A 307 -17.45 6.03 -5.27
N PHE A 308 -16.46 5.70 -4.43
CA PHE A 308 -15.71 4.45 -4.54
C PHE A 308 -16.63 3.23 -4.42
N PHE A 309 -17.50 3.19 -3.43
CA PHE A 309 -18.46 2.09 -3.27
C PHE A 309 -19.45 2.03 -4.42
N ALA A 310 -20.01 3.16 -4.85
CA ALA A 310 -20.94 3.22 -5.97
C ALA A 310 -20.30 2.72 -7.28
N THR A 311 -19.09 3.17 -7.59
CA THR A 311 -18.38 2.73 -8.80
C THR A 311 -17.96 1.25 -8.74
N THR A 312 -17.68 0.74 -7.55
CA THR A 312 -17.36 -0.69 -7.36
C THR A 312 -18.61 -1.56 -7.52
N ALA A 313 -19.76 -1.11 -7.00
CA ALA A 313 -21.04 -1.80 -7.18
C ALA A 313 -21.44 -1.84 -8.66
N LEU A 314 -21.38 -0.68 -9.35
CA LEU A 314 -21.70 -0.57 -10.78
C LEU A 314 -20.86 -1.49 -11.69
N LYS A 315 -19.60 -1.76 -11.33
CA LYS A 315 -18.76 -2.69 -12.10
C LYS A 315 -19.22 -4.14 -12.02
N LYS A 316 -19.99 -4.50 -10.99
CA LYS A 316 -20.54 -5.85 -10.78
C LYS A 316 -22.00 -5.96 -11.23
N ASP A 317 -22.63 -4.82 -11.50
CA ASP A 317 -24.01 -4.73 -11.93
C ASP A 317 -24.11 -5.06 -13.43
N SER A 318 -24.81 -6.13 -13.75
CA SER A 318 -25.10 -6.52 -15.15
C SER A 318 -26.21 -5.66 -15.78
N GLY A 319 -26.90 -4.82 -15.00
CA GLY A 319 -28.07 -4.05 -15.41
C GLY A 319 -29.34 -4.88 -15.54
N VAL A 320 -29.32 -6.17 -15.16
CA VAL A 320 -30.46 -7.11 -15.16
C VAL A 320 -30.43 -7.99 -13.94
N ASP A 321 -31.58 -8.27 -13.36
CA ASP A 321 -31.71 -9.11 -12.16
C ASP A 321 -31.47 -10.60 -12.44
N ASP A 322 -31.74 -11.07 -13.65
CA ASP A 322 -31.58 -12.46 -14.03
C ASP A 322 -30.13 -12.73 -14.51
N PRO A 323 -29.33 -13.51 -13.78
CA PRO A 323 -27.95 -13.84 -14.16
C PRO A 323 -27.84 -14.72 -15.42
N ALA A 324 -28.95 -15.31 -15.89
CA ALA A 324 -28.99 -16.08 -17.14
C ALA A 324 -29.01 -15.17 -18.38
N VAL A 325 -29.41 -13.92 -18.23
CA VAL A 325 -29.39 -12.93 -19.32
C VAL A 325 -27.97 -12.54 -19.65
N LYS A 326 -27.52 -12.88 -20.85
CA LYS A 326 -26.20 -12.49 -21.37
C LYS A 326 -26.31 -11.32 -22.31
N PRO A 327 -25.36 -10.36 -22.28
CA PRO A 327 -25.34 -9.26 -23.22
C PRO A 327 -25.22 -9.78 -24.64
N ARG A 328 -25.95 -9.19 -25.58
CA ARG A 328 -25.79 -9.49 -27.00
C ARG A 328 -24.42 -9.00 -27.48
N PRO A 329 -23.73 -9.78 -28.33
CA PRO A 329 -22.47 -9.33 -28.92
C PRO A 329 -22.72 -8.09 -29.79
N VAL A 330 -22.04 -7.00 -29.50
CA VAL A 330 -22.05 -5.78 -30.31
C VAL A 330 -21.03 -5.97 -31.43
N ARG A 331 -21.48 -5.94 -32.69
CA ARG A 331 -20.63 -6.13 -33.88
C ARG A 331 -20.42 -4.82 -34.67
N SER A 332 -21.23 -3.83 -34.43
CA SER A 332 -21.12 -2.53 -35.08
C SER A 332 -21.71 -1.44 -34.20
N VAL A 333 -21.12 -0.25 -34.24
CA VAL A 333 -21.53 0.93 -33.50
C VAL A 333 -21.60 2.10 -34.47
N GLY A 334 -22.73 2.82 -34.48
CA GLY A 334 -22.87 4.11 -35.20
C GLY A 334 -22.51 5.26 -34.25
N VAL A 335 -21.59 6.12 -34.67
CA VAL A 335 -21.21 7.32 -33.91
C VAL A 335 -21.77 8.56 -34.62
N LEU A 336 -22.71 9.27 -33.99
CA LEU A 336 -23.26 10.54 -34.48
C LEU A 336 -22.44 11.70 -33.94
N GLY A 337 -21.68 12.36 -34.83
CA GLY A 337 -20.79 13.47 -34.51
C GLY A 337 -19.35 13.08 -34.29
N GLY A 338 -18.44 13.73 -35.03
CA GLY A 338 -16.98 13.52 -35.00
C GLY A 338 -16.20 14.48 -34.07
N GLY A 339 -16.87 15.16 -33.12
CA GLY A 339 -16.21 16.03 -32.14
C GLY A 339 -15.37 15.27 -31.13
N LEU A 340 -14.88 15.96 -30.09
CA LEU A 340 -13.97 15.41 -29.07
C LEU A 340 -14.48 14.09 -28.47
N MET A 341 -15.75 14.02 -28.11
CA MET A 341 -16.35 12.80 -27.53
C MET A 341 -16.56 11.72 -28.59
N GLY A 342 -17.10 12.08 -29.76
CA GLY A 342 -17.37 11.12 -30.85
C GLY A 342 -16.09 10.46 -31.39
N SER A 343 -15.03 11.24 -31.59
CA SER A 343 -13.72 10.67 -31.98
C SER A 343 -13.15 9.73 -30.91
N GLY A 344 -13.28 10.06 -29.62
CA GLY A 344 -12.90 9.18 -28.52
C GLY A 344 -13.70 7.88 -28.47
N ILE A 345 -15.03 7.95 -28.67
CA ILE A 345 -15.92 6.78 -28.71
C ILE A 345 -15.54 5.89 -29.91
N ALA A 346 -15.36 6.48 -31.10
CA ALA A 346 -14.93 5.74 -32.29
C ALA A 346 -13.60 5.02 -32.06
N PHE A 347 -12.60 5.70 -31.46
CA PHE A 347 -11.30 5.13 -31.17
C PHE A 347 -11.40 3.90 -30.24
N VAL A 348 -12.12 4.01 -29.13
CA VAL A 348 -12.25 2.86 -28.20
C VAL A 348 -13.06 1.71 -28.79
N THR A 349 -14.06 2.00 -29.63
CA THR A 349 -14.87 1.01 -30.33
C THR A 349 -14.00 0.20 -31.30
N VAL A 350 -13.25 0.88 -32.16
CA VAL A 350 -12.32 0.21 -33.10
C VAL A 350 -11.22 -0.55 -32.36
N SER A 351 -10.71 0.00 -31.25
CA SER A 351 -9.71 -0.67 -30.42
C SER A 351 -10.25 -1.94 -29.73
N ALA A 352 -11.56 -2.02 -29.53
CA ALA A 352 -12.25 -3.21 -29.02
C ALA A 352 -12.57 -4.24 -30.12
N GLY A 353 -12.26 -3.96 -31.39
CA GLY A 353 -12.51 -4.87 -32.52
C GLY A 353 -13.95 -4.82 -33.05
N ILE A 354 -14.67 -3.74 -32.81
CA ILE A 354 -16.06 -3.52 -33.25
C ILE A 354 -16.07 -2.56 -34.44
#